data_dfbef42975ad99b17fdc194124171bdb
#
_entry.id   dfbef42975ad99b17fdc194124171bdb
#
_cell.length_a   1.000
_cell.length_b   1.000
_cell.length_c   1.000
_cell.angle_alpha   90.00
_cell.angle_beta   90.00
_cell.angle_gamma   90.00
#
_symmetry.space_group_name_H-M   'P 1'
#
loop_
_entity.id
_entity.type
_entity.pdbx_description
1 polymer ?
#
loop_
_entity_poly.entity_id
_entity_poly.type
_entity_poly.pdbx_seq_one_letter_code
_entity_poly.pdbx_strand_id
1 'polypeptide(L)'
;MRPFKVKYLLITLCILTMIKANAQDQFRVLMFTQHDTWHYNSIPVAVEAFTEMAAENQFKFDWTQRPDDLIAKLPEYDVVIFMNANANFLTPKHINALKAFMKRGGGFVGIHGTADGENDNAWFDGLVGAQFVDHPKLQSAIVKVANHDFPATWHLPNKWLRSDEWYNFKNMNLDKLNILLTVDEASYDFTEGYDEIPLKGMGKIHPISWYQEYEGGRSFYTGLGHKAESFKNRNFLNHLLGAIYWAKGD
;
A
#
# COMPACT_ATOMS: atom_id res chain seq x y z
N MET A 1 19.24 -64.24 56.19
CA MET A 1 19.79 -63.46 55.07
C MET A 1 18.63 -63.08 54.15
N ARG A 2 18.26 -61.77 54.05
CA ARG A 2 17.18 -61.30 53.20
C ARG A 2 17.81 -60.75 51.88
N PRO A 3 17.28 -61.03 50.70
CA PRO A 3 17.84 -60.52 49.49
C PRO A 3 17.44 -59.06 49.26
N PHE A 4 18.43 -58.23 48.87
CA PHE A 4 18.29 -56.85 48.43
C PHE A 4 17.53 -56.78 47.10
N LYS A 5 16.38 -56.10 47.12
CA LYS A 5 15.66 -55.79 45.88
C LYS A 5 16.26 -54.49 45.28
N VAL A 6 16.97 -54.61 44.17
CA VAL A 6 17.45 -53.47 43.37
C VAL A 6 16.25 -52.91 42.59
N LYS A 7 15.84 -51.68 42.93
CA LYS A 7 14.84 -50.95 42.15
C LYS A 7 15.55 -50.27 40.97
N TYR A 8 15.25 -50.71 39.77
CA TYR A 8 15.67 -50.00 38.54
C TYR A 8 14.85 -48.72 38.40
N LEU A 9 15.54 -47.58 38.52
CA LEU A 9 14.99 -46.26 38.25
C LEU A 9 15.10 -46.00 36.74
N LEU A 10 14.00 -46.17 36.01
CA LEU A 10 13.90 -45.80 34.60
C LEU A 10 13.87 -44.28 34.50
N ILE A 11 15.01 -43.68 34.16
CA ILE A 11 15.10 -42.25 33.76
C ILE A 11 14.64 -42.17 32.32
N THR A 12 13.39 -41.77 32.10
CA THR A 12 12.88 -41.42 30.77
C THR A 12 13.44 -40.05 30.41
N LEU A 13 14.48 -40.06 29.58
CA LEU A 13 15.05 -38.85 29.00
C LEU A 13 14.08 -38.33 27.91
N CYS A 14 13.18 -37.39 28.29
CA CYS A 14 12.40 -36.62 27.32
C CYS A 14 13.34 -35.71 26.53
N ILE A 15 13.76 -36.15 25.34
CA ILE A 15 14.42 -35.29 24.37
C ILE A 15 13.34 -34.36 23.81
N LEU A 16 13.22 -33.17 24.38
CA LEU A 16 12.49 -32.07 23.74
C LEU A 16 13.26 -31.67 22.47
N THR A 17 12.91 -32.27 21.34
CA THR A 17 13.24 -31.72 20.06
C THR A 17 12.49 -30.38 19.93
N MET A 18 13.20 -29.29 20.18
CA MET A 18 12.73 -27.96 19.79
C MET A 18 12.64 -27.95 18.25
N ILE A 19 11.48 -28.30 17.73
CA ILE A 19 11.11 -27.99 16.37
C ILE A 19 11.05 -26.46 16.35
N LYS A 20 12.08 -25.82 15.80
CA LYS A 20 11.94 -24.42 15.36
C LYS A 20 10.83 -24.46 14.31
N ALA A 21 9.61 -24.16 14.70
CA ALA A 21 8.57 -23.81 13.77
C ALA A 21 9.05 -22.53 13.11
N ASN A 22 9.70 -22.64 11.96
CA ASN A 22 9.85 -21.50 11.08
C ASN A 22 8.41 -21.10 10.72
N ALA A 23 7.97 -19.95 11.22
CA ALA A 23 6.70 -19.39 10.78
C ALA A 23 6.80 -19.27 9.27
N GLN A 24 5.95 -19.98 8.55
CA GLN A 24 5.89 -19.91 7.11
C GLN A 24 5.26 -18.58 6.74
N ASP A 25 5.83 -17.90 5.75
CA ASP A 25 5.22 -16.68 5.21
C ASP A 25 3.78 -16.97 4.78
N GLN A 26 2.84 -16.14 5.26
CA GLN A 26 1.41 -16.35 5.01
C GLN A 26 1.04 -16.04 3.56
N PHE A 27 1.72 -15.04 2.95
CA PHE A 27 1.51 -14.58 1.57
C PHE A 27 2.72 -13.79 1.08
N ARG A 28 2.69 -13.37 -0.19
CA ARG A 28 3.83 -12.70 -0.84
C ARG A 28 3.42 -11.35 -1.41
N VAL A 29 4.24 -10.34 -1.12
CA VAL A 29 4.06 -8.95 -1.56
C VAL A 29 5.25 -8.51 -2.41
N LEU A 30 4.98 -8.03 -3.62
CA LEU A 30 5.97 -7.41 -4.50
C LEU A 30 5.76 -5.91 -4.51
N MET A 31 6.75 -5.12 -4.11
CA MET A 31 6.72 -3.67 -4.28
C MET A 31 7.50 -3.27 -5.54
N PHE A 32 6.83 -2.55 -6.42
CA PHE A 32 7.42 -1.90 -7.58
C PHE A 32 7.52 -0.40 -7.33
N THR A 33 8.69 0.15 -7.56
CA THR A 33 8.95 1.60 -7.50
C THR A 33 9.67 2.02 -8.76
N GLN A 34 9.21 3.10 -9.34
CA GLN A 34 9.92 3.74 -10.45
C GLN A 34 9.60 5.24 -10.37
N HIS A 35 10.60 6.06 -10.48
CA HIS A 35 10.44 7.50 -10.36
C HIS A 35 11.27 8.22 -11.43
N ASP A 36 10.88 9.45 -11.73
CA ASP A 36 11.69 10.39 -12.50
C ASP A 36 12.67 11.15 -11.57
N THR A 37 12.21 12.20 -10.85
CA THR A 37 13.08 13.05 -10.02
C THR A 37 12.50 13.37 -8.64
N TRP A 38 11.17 13.21 -8.43
CA TRP A 38 10.50 13.84 -7.29
C TRP A 38 10.45 12.99 -6.01
N HIS A 39 10.46 11.67 -6.10
CA HIS A 39 10.15 10.78 -4.98
C HIS A 39 11.33 9.93 -4.48
N TYR A 40 12.54 10.16 -4.99
CA TYR A 40 13.69 9.31 -4.72
C TYR A 40 14.04 9.20 -3.24
N ASN A 41 13.79 10.24 -2.44
CA ASN A 41 14.10 10.23 -0.99
C ASN A 41 13.18 9.35 -0.17
N SER A 42 11.93 9.17 -0.57
CA SER A 42 10.95 8.38 0.18
C SER A 42 11.09 6.89 -0.08
N ILE A 43 11.58 6.48 -1.25
CA ILE A 43 11.68 5.06 -1.65
C ILE A 43 12.55 4.23 -0.69
N PRO A 44 13.80 4.60 -0.35
CA PRO A 44 14.61 3.80 0.56
C PRO A 44 13.98 3.61 1.94
N VAL A 45 13.36 4.68 2.47
CA VAL A 45 12.69 4.64 3.78
C VAL A 45 11.44 3.76 3.73
N ALA A 46 10.70 3.80 2.61
CA ALA A 46 9.57 2.91 2.41
C ALA A 46 10.01 1.44 2.33
N VAL A 47 11.06 1.13 1.56
CA VAL A 47 11.60 -0.24 1.44
C VAL A 47 11.99 -0.79 2.81
N GLU A 48 12.68 0.00 3.64
CA GLU A 48 13.03 -0.38 5.00
C GLU A 48 11.78 -0.66 5.84
N ALA A 49 10.83 0.28 5.86
CA ALA A 49 9.59 0.15 6.61
C ALA A 49 8.75 -1.07 6.19
N PHE A 50 8.64 -1.36 4.90
CA PHE A 50 7.94 -2.55 4.41
C PHE A 50 8.68 -3.85 4.72
N THR A 51 10.02 -3.83 4.75
CA THR A 51 10.84 -4.98 5.17
C THR A 51 10.60 -5.31 6.64
N GLU A 52 10.58 -4.30 7.52
CA GLU A 52 10.26 -4.46 8.93
C GLU A 52 8.81 -4.94 9.13
N MET A 53 7.88 -4.29 8.44
CA MET A 53 6.45 -4.66 8.47
C MET A 53 6.24 -6.11 8.05
N ALA A 54 6.94 -6.59 7.02
CA ALA A 54 6.85 -7.97 6.55
C ALA A 54 7.37 -8.96 7.60
N ALA A 55 8.51 -8.67 8.23
CA ALA A 55 9.08 -9.50 9.28
C ALA A 55 8.17 -9.59 10.52
N GLU A 56 7.56 -8.46 10.92
CA GLU A 56 6.63 -8.42 12.06
C GLU A 56 5.31 -9.15 11.79
N ASN A 57 4.83 -9.14 10.53
CA ASN A 57 3.51 -9.66 10.16
C ASN A 57 3.57 -10.93 9.31
N GLN A 58 4.74 -11.56 9.20
CA GLN A 58 4.95 -12.89 8.60
C GLN A 58 4.46 -13.01 7.16
N PHE A 59 4.76 -12.01 6.32
CA PHE A 59 4.61 -12.14 4.87
C PHE A 59 5.95 -11.93 4.16
N LYS A 60 6.11 -12.55 3.01
CA LYS A 60 7.30 -12.35 2.19
C LYS A 60 7.20 -11.02 1.45
N PHE A 61 8.25 -10.20 1.54
CA PHE A 61 8.36 -8.93 0.84
C PHE A 61 9.56 -8.93 -0.11
N ASP A 62 9.31 -8.55 -1.36
CA ASP A 62 10.35 -8.31 -2.35
C ASP A 62 10.12 -6.94 -2.99
N TRP A 63 11.21 -6.28 -3.33
CA TRP A 63 11.21 -4.97 -3.98
C TRP A 63 11.94 -5.02 -5.33
N THR A 64 11.44 -4.24 -6.28
CA THR A 64 12.06 -4.07 -7.60
C THR A 64 11.80 -2.69 -8.19
N GLN A 65 12.75 -2.24 -9.03
CA GLN A 65 12.61 -1.06 -9.89
C GLN A 65 12.57 -1.45 -11.38
N ARG A 66 12.54 -2.74 -11.67
CA ARG A 66 12.59 -3.27 -13.03
C ARG A 66 11.19 -3.68 -13.48
N PRO A 67 10.61 -3.02 -14.52
CA PRO A 67 9.27 -3.39 -15.02
C PRO A 67 9.17 -4.85 -15.47
N ASP A 68 10.23 -5.41 -16.07
CA ASP A 68 10.24 -6.81 -16.51
C ASP A 68 10.03 -7.82 -15.35
N ASP A 69 10.38 -7.43 -14.13
CA ASP A 69 10.11 -8.25 -12.95
C ASP A 69 8.60 -8.43 -12.68
N LEU A 70 7.75 -7.49 -13.13
CA LEU A 70 6.30 -7.64 -13.05
C LEU A 70 5.83 -8.84 -13.89
N ILE A 71 6.40 -9.03 -15.08
CA ILE A 71 6.06 -10.18 -15.93
C ILE A 71 6.55 -11.49 -15.28
N ALA A 72 7.79 -11.47 -14.79
CA ALA A 72 8.44 -12.68 -14.29
C ALA A 72 7.91 -13.12 -12.92
N LYS A 73 7.65 -12.16 -12.02
CA LYS A 73 7.39 -12.43 -10.61
C LYS A 73 5.92 -12.42 -10.23
N LEU A 74 5.07 -11.54 -10.81
CA LEU A 74 3.66 -11.42 -10.42
C LEU A 74 2.92 -12.75 -10.30
N PRO A 75 3.17 -13.81 -11.13
CA PRO A 75 2.51 -15.09 -10.96
C PRO A 75 2.69 -15.76 -9.59
N GLU A 76 3.74 -15.40 -8.84
CA GLU A 76 4.08 -15.96 -7.54
C GLU A 76 3.65 -15.10 -6.35
N TYR A 77 3.04 -13.94 -6.59
CA TYR A 77 2.69 -12.96 -5.55
C TYR A 77 1.18 -12.81 -5.41
N ASP A 78 0.76 -12.48 -4.19
CA ASP A 78 -0.64 -12.25 -3.83
C ASP A 78 -1.00 -10.77 -3.93
N VAL A 79 -0.06 -9.88 -3.57
CA VAL A 79 -0.23 -8.44 -3.60
C VAL A 79 0.92 -7.79 -4.37
N VAL A 80 0.60 -6.82 -5.21
CA VAL A 80 1.56 -5.89 -5.80
C VAL A 80 1.33 -4.48 -5.27
N ILE A 81 2.39 -3.84 -4.82
CA ILE A 81 2.39 -2.43 -4.40
C ILE A 81 3.07 -1.61 -5.48
N PHE A 82 2.41 -0.55 -5.95
CA PHE A 82 3.05 0.51 -6.71
C PHE A 82 3.26 1.70 -5.77
N MET A 83 4.51 2.02 -5.49
CA MET A 83 4.88 3.07 -4.56
C MET A 83 5.64 4.17 -5.30
N ASN A 84 5.03 5.34 -5.41
CA ASN A 84 5.60 6.48 -6.13
C ASN A 84 6.08 6.13 -7.56
N ALA A 85 5.32 5.28 -8.24
CA ALA A 85 5.57 4.90 -9.62
C ALA A 85 4.90 5.93 -10.56
N ASN A 86 5.50 7.12 -10.64
CA ASN A 86 4.99 8.28 -11.37
C ASN A 86 5.75 8.43 -12.69
N ALA A 87 5.26 7.98 -13.75
CA ALA A 87 5.56 8.20 -15.16
C ALA A 87 5.17 6.97 -15.99
N ASN A 88 5.36 7.04 -17.30
CA ASN A 88 5.01 5.96 -18.25
C ASN A 88 6.19 4.98 -18.38
N PHE A 89 6.25 3.97 -17.55
CA PHE A 89 7.32 2.95 -17.58
C PHE A 89 6.86 1.61 -18.15
N LEU A 90 5.54 1.38 -18.20
CA LEU A 90 5.00 0.09 -18.51
C LEU A 90 4.69 -0.05 -20.01
N THR A 91 5.25 -1.06 -20.63
CA THR A 91 4.88 -1.46 -21.98
C THR A 91 3.55 -2.24 -21.95
N PRO A 92 2.90 -2.44 -23.11
CA PRO A 92 1.70 -3.30 -23.21
C PRO A 92 1.88 -4.71 -22.60
N LYS A 93 3.09 -5.26 -22.60
CA LYS A 93 3.37 -6.57 -21.99
C LYS A 93 3.26 -6.52 -20.46
N HIS A 94 3.77 -5.44 -19.83
CA HIS A 94 3.67 -5.24 -18.39
C HIS A 94 2.22 -5.02 -17.96
N ILE A 95 1.48 -4.20 -18.70
CA ILE A 95 0.04 -3.98 -18.47
C ILE A 95 -0.74 -5.30 -18.61
N ASN A 96 -0.44 -6.14 -19.59
CA ASN A 96 -1.07 -7.46 -19.74
C ASN A 96 -0.74 -8.38 -18.58
N ALA A 97 0.47 -8.33 -18.02
CA ALA A 97 0.82 -9.10 -16.82
C ALA A 97 0.02 -8.63 -15.60
N LEU A 98 -0.15 -7.32 -15.41
CA LEU A 98 -1.01 -6.76 -14.36
C LEU A 98 -2.49 -7.15 -14.56
N LYS A 99 -3.01 -7.09 -15.78
CA LYS A 99 -4.38 -7.55 -16.10
C LYS A 99 -4.57 -9.02 -15.75
N ALA A 100 -3.62 -9.88 -16.10
CA ALA A 100 -3.67 -11.30 -15.77
C ALA A 100 -3.58 -11.51 -14.25
N PHE A 101 -2.78 -10.70 -13.54
CA PHE A 101 -2.68 -10.70 -12.09
C PHE A 101 -4.01 -10.34 -11.42
N MET A 102 -4.67 -9.25 -11.84
CA MET A 102 -5.97 -8.84 -11.30
C MET A 102 -7.05 -9.90 -11.58
N LYS A 103 -7.13 -10.43 -12.81
CA LYS A 103 -8.13 -11.43 -13.19
C LYS A 103 -8.08 -12.72 -12.37
N ARG A 104 -6.93 -13.08 -11.82
CA ARG A 104 -6.82 -14.25 -10.93
C ARG A 104 -7.06 -13.94 -9.45
N GLY A 105 -7.54 -12.73 -9.13
CA GLY A 105 -7.83 -12.29 -7.76
C GLY A 105 -6.68 -11.58 -7.05
N GLY A 106 -5.65 -11.15 -7.79
CA GLY A 106 -4.51 -10.44 -7.21
C GLY A 106 -4.87 -9.11 -6.55
N GLY A 107 -4.12 -8.71 -5.53
CA GLY A 107 -4.29 -7.46 -4.81
C GLY A 107 -3.36 -6.35 -5.32
N PHE A 108 -3.92 -5.17 -5.57
CA PHE A 108 -3.16 -3.97 -5.94
C PHE A 108 -3.22 -2.92 -4.84
N VAL A 109 -2.08 -2.33 -4.50
CA VAL A 109 -1.97 -1.20 -3.56
C VAL A 109 -1.19 -0.08 -4.25
N GLY A 110 -1.86 1.02 -4.57
CA GLY A 110 -1.25 2.23 -5.11
C GLY A 110 -0.95 3.25 -4.01
N ILE A 111 0.26 3.81 -4.02
CA ILE A 111 0.70 4.80 -3.03
C ILE A 111 1.17 6.05 -3.76
N HIS A 112 0.58 7.19 -3.41
CA HIS A 112 0.92 8.55 -3.80
C HIS A 112 1.16 8.72 -5.31
N GLY A 113 2.40 8.88 -5.77
CA GLY A 113 2.75 9.12 -7.17
C GLY A 113 2.24 8.07 -8.16
N THR A 114 1.72 6.95 -7.70
CA THR A 114 1.10 5.94 -8.57
C THR A 114 -0.07 6.48 -9.39
N ALA A 115 -0.82 7.47 -8.89
CA ALA A 115 -1.91 8.09 -9.65
C ALA A 115 -1.42 9.03 -10.78
N ASP A 116 -0.12 9.36 -10.80
CA ASP A 116 0.56 10.09 -11.85
C ASP A 116 1.33 9.15 -12.80
N GLY A 117 1.16 7.84 -12.64
CA GLY A 117 1.75 6.83 -13.50
C GLY A 117 0.85 6.44 -14.65
N GLU A 118 1.47 6.02 -15.80
CA GLU A 118 0.78 5.42 -16.95
C GLU A 118 -0.38 6.28 -17.50
N ASN A 119 -0.21 7.61 -17.54
CA ASN A 119 -1.23 8.62 -17.81
C ASN A 119 -2.00 8.44 -19.15
N ASP A 120 -1.46 7.67 -20.11
CA ASP A 120 -2.10 7.36 -21.38
C ASP A 120 -2.83 6.01 -21.37
N ASN A 121 -2.98 5.36 -20.20
CA ASN A 121 -3.53 4.03 -20.07
C ASN A 121 -4.83 4.01 -19.25
N ALA A 122 -5.97 4.11 -19.93
CA ALA A 122 -7.28 4.14 -19.30
C ALA A 122 -7.57 2.90 -18.41
N TRP A 123 -6.96 1.73 -18.69
CA TRP A 123 -7.09 0.57 -17.84
C TRP A 123 -6.36 0.77 -16.50
N PHE A 124 -5.16 1.37 -16.54
CA PHE A 124 -4.38 1.67 -15.34
C PHE A 124 -5.07 2.77 -14.51
N ASP A 125 -5.61 3.81 -15.14
CA ASP A 125 -6.46 4.81 -14.47
C ASP A 125 -7.63 4.13 -13.74
N GLY A 126 -8.29 3.17 -14.41
CA GLY A 126 -9.36 2.39 -13.82
C GLY A 126 -8.90 1.51 -12.65
N LEU A 127 -7.69 0.92 -12.74
CA LEU A 127 -7.09 0.15 -11.64
C LEU A 127 -6.82 1.02 -10.42
N VAL A 128 -6.23 2.21 -10.60
CA VAL A 128 -5.99 3.18 -9.52
C VAL A 128 -7.32 3.79 -9.04
N GLY A 129 -8.27 4.00 -9.94
CA GLY A 129 -9.58 4.62 -9.68
C GLY A 129 -9.61 6.12 -9.92
N ALA A 130 -8.48 6.74 -10.23
CA ALA A 130 -8.35 8.15 -10.55
C ALA A 130 -7.02 8.44 -11.25
N GLN A 131 -6.92 9.60 -11.87
CA GLN A 131 -5.69 10.13 -12.44
C GLN A 131 -5.32 11.45 -11.77
N PHE A 132 -4.06 11.63 -11.43
CA PHE A 132 -3.51 12.87 -10.89
C PHE A 132 -3.67 14.04 -11.88
N VAL A 133 -3.87 15.24 -11.36
CA VAL A 133 -3.94 16.50 -12.15
C VAL A 133 -2.87 17.45 -11.69
N ASP A 134 -2.93 17.84 -10.43
CA ASP A 134 -2.06 18.83 -9.81
C ASP A 134 -2.14 18.69 -8.28
N HIS A 135 -1.37 19.50 -7.56
CA HIS A 135 -1.45 19.63 -6.11
C HIS A 135 -0.97 21.00 -5.64
N PRO A 136 -1.50 21.55 -4.53
CA PRO A 136 -0.95 22.73 -3.91
C PRO A 136 0.43 22.46 -3.29
N LYS A 137 1.10 23.50 -2.84
CA LYS A 137 2.37 23.36 -2.10
C LYS A 137 2.19 22.44 -0.91
N LEU A 138 3.24 21.65 -0.62
CA LEU A 138 3.28 20.73 0.51
C LEU A 138 2.95 21.47 1.82
N GLN A 139 1.93 21.03 2.52
CA GLN A 139 1.43 21.67 3.73
C GLN A 139 0.65 20.73 4.63
N SER A 140 0.33 21.18 5.84
CA SER A 140 -0.49 20.42 6.77
C SER A 140 -1.97 20.62 6.49
N ALA A 141 -2.74 19.53 6.55
CA ALA A 141 -4.20 19.56 6.46
C ALA A 141 -4.83 18.53 7.40
N ILE A 142 -6.14 18.64 7.60
CA ILE A 142 -6.93 17.66 8.34
C ILE A 142 -7.44 16.60 7.37
N VAL A 143 -7.01 15.36 7.57
CA VAL A 143 -7.60 14.18 6.94
C VAL A 143 -8.76 13.70 7.81
N LYS A 144 -9.92 13.48 7.19
CA LYS A 144 -11.12 12.94 7.82
C LYS A 144 -11.31 11.49 7.41
N VAL A 145 -11.63 10.63 8.36
CA VAL A 145 -11.99 9.23 8.09
C VAL A 145 -13.45 9.17 7.68
N ALA A 146 -13.71 8.74 6.44
CA ALA A 146 -15.06 8.58 5.91
C ALA A 146 -15.68 7.23 6.27
N ASN A 147 -14.85 6.20 6.44
CA ASN A 147 -15.26 4.86 6.85
C ASN A 147 -14.24 4.27 7.82
N HIS A 148 -14.67 3.97 9.05
CA HIS A 148 -13.85 3.31 10.08
C HIS A 148 -13.97 1.78 10.06
N ASP A 149 -14.96 1.24 9.36
CA ASP A 149 -15.18 -0.20 9.28
C ASP A 149 -14.38 -0.83 8.14
N PHE A 150 -13.07 -0.54 8.13
CA PHE A 150 -12.14 -1.05 7.13
C PHE A 150 -10.74 -1.23 7.74
N PRO A 151 -10.00 -2.30 7.43
CA PRO A 151 -8.70 -2.59 8.07
C PRO A 151 -7.68 -1.46 8.00
N ALA A 152 -7.67 -0.68 6.92
CA ALA A 152 -6.74 0.43 6.76
C ALA A 152 -7.12 1.68 7.58
N THR A 153 -8.30 1.75 8.20
CA THR A 153 -8.80 2.97 8.83
C THR A 153 -9.32 2.82 10.25
N TRP A 154 -9.61 1.60 10.71
CA TRP A 154 -10.21 1.37 12.03
C TRP A 154 -9.40 1.91 13.22
N HIS A 155 -8.08 2.05 13.06
CA HIS A 155 -7.15 2.56 14.09
C HIS A 155 -6.94 4.08 14.02
N LEU A 156 -7.43 4.74 12.95
CA LEU A 156 -7.22 6.18 12.75
C LEU A 156 -8.19 7.02 13.58
N PRO A 157 -7.79 8.21 14.06
CA PRO A 157 -8.72 9.16 14.67
C PRO A 157 -9.65 9.75 13.61
N ASN A 158 -10.85 10.18 14.02
CA ASN A 158 -11.84 10.82 13.12
C ASN A 158 -11.27 12.00 12.32
N LYS A 159 -10.33 12.73 12.92
CA LYS A 159 -9.56 13.80 12.31
C LYS A 159 -8.08 13.53 12.54
N TRP A 160 -7.34 13.45 11.48
CA TRP A 160 -5.92 13.14 11.49
C TRP A 160 -5.13 14.28 10.84
N LEU A 161 -4.41 15.07 11.66
CA LEU A 161 -3.53 16.13 11.14
C LEU A 161 -2.31 15.50 10.45
N ARG A 162 -2.12 15.84 9.19
CA ARG A 162 -1.03 15.33 8.35
C ARG A 162 -0.38 16.47 7.58
N SER A 163 0.89 16.30 7.25
CA SER A 163 1.60 17.12 6.26
C SER A 163 1.99 16.23 5.10
N ASP A 164 1.43 16.50 3.94
CA ASP A 164 1.67 15.75 2.71
C ASP A 164 1.39 16.64 1.48
N GLU A 165 1.53 16.12 0.27
CA GLU A 165 0.99 16.72 -0.94
C GLU A 165 -0.47 16.28 -1.12
N TRP A 166 -1.35 17.25 -1.33
CA TRP A 166 -2.78 17.01 -1.45
C TRP A 166 -3.15 16.97 -2.93
N TYR A 167 -3.09 15.76 -3.53
CA TYR A 167 -3.36 15.54 -4.93
C TYR A 167 -4.80 15.83 -5.31
N ASN A 168 -4.99 16.63 -6.37
CA ASN A 168 -6.24 16.75 -7.09
C ASN A 168 -6.31 15.69 -8.19
N PHE A 169 -7.50 15.14 -8.41
CA PHE A 169 -7.72 14.02 -9.32
C PHE A 169 -8.76 14.31 -10.38
N LYS A 170 -8.64 13.65 -11.51
CA LYS A 170 -9.67 13.56 -12.57
C LYS A 170 -10.02 12.10 -12.84
N ASN A 171 -11.00 11.87 -13.72
CA ASN A 171 -11.45 10.54 -14.14
C ASN A 171 -11.97 9.67 -12.98
N MET A 172 -12.32 10.28 -11.85
CA MET A 172 -12.78 9.61 -10.65
C MET A 172 -14.28 9.30 -10.74
N ASN A 173 -14.66 8.04 -10.63
CA ASN A 173 -16.07 7.63 -10.55
C ASN A 173 -16.45 7.32 -9.10
N LEU A 174 -16.96 8.33 -8.39
CA LEU A 174 -17.30 8.23 -6.97
C LEU A 174 -18.35 7.15 -6.65
N ASP A 175 -19.21 6.79 -7.62
CA ASP A 175 -20.22 5.74 -7.42
C ASP A 175 -19.63 4.33 -7.37
N LYS A 176 -18.41 4.16 -7.88
CA LYS A 176 -17.68 2.88 -7.89
C LYS A 176 -16.62 2.77 -6.81
N LEU A 177 -16.19 3.90 -6.25
CA LEU A 177 -15.11 3.94 -5.27
C LEU A 177 -15.67 3.97 -3.85
N ASN A 178 -15.13 3.12 -3.00
CA ASN A 178 -15.40 3.13 -1.57
C ASN A 178 -14.40 4.08 -0.90
N ILE A 179 -14.83 5.30 -0.61
CA ILE A 179 -13.96 6.33 -0.05
C ILE A 179 -13.65 6.04 1.42
N LEU A 180 -12.39 6.03 1.76
CA LEU A 180 -11.87 5.78 3.11
C LEU A 180 -11.44 7.06 3.83
N LEU A 181 -10.68 7.90 3.12
CA LEU A 181 -10.14 9.16 3.65
C LEU A 181 -10.47 10.31 2.71
N THR A 182 -10.79 11.46 3.30
CA THR A 182 -10.95 12.73 2.60
C THR A 182 -10.09 13.80 3.23
N VAL A 183 -9.67 14.81 2.46
CA VAL A 183 -8.97 15.99 2.98
C VAL A 183 -9.99 17.10 3.21
N ASP A 184 -9.88 17.82 4.33
CA ASP A 184 -10.69 19.00 4.62
C ASP A 184 -10.08 20.24 3.96
N GLU A 185 -10.60 20.65 2.80
CA GLU A 185 -10.08 21.82 2.07
C GLU A 185 -10.17 23.14 2.87
N ALA A 186 -11.02 23.22 3.88
CA ALA A 186 -11.04 24.38 4.78
C ALA A 186 -9.86 24.42 5.76
N SER A 187 -9.05 23.36 5.82
CA SER A 187 -7.93 23.26 6.77
C SER A 187 -6.56 23.61 6.16
N TYR A 188 -6.49 23.93 4.88
CA TYR A 188 -5.25 24.25 4.17
C TYR A 188 -5.51 25.19 3.00
N ASP A 189 -4.48 25.76 2.41
CA ASP A 189 -4.58 26.57 1.19
C ASP A 189 -4.47 25.68 -0.04
N PHE A 190 -5.63 25.31 -0.63
CA PHE A 190 -5.70 24.50 -1.84
C PHE A 190 -5.46 25.28 -3.13
N THR A 191 -5.29 26.62 -3.06
CA THR A 191 -5.15 27.49 -4.25
C THR A 191 -3.71 27.76 -4.63
N GLU A 192 -2.76 27.69 -3.68
CA GLU A 192 -1.36 28.00 -3.89
C GLU A 192 -0.57 26.81 -4.42
N GLY A 193 -0.44 26.72 -5.74
CA GLY A 193 0.42 25.76 -6.44
C GLY A 193 1.88 26.19 -6.55
N TYR A 194 2.66 25.48 -7.35
CA TYR A 194 4.04 25.83 -7.71
C TYR A 194 4.11 26.80 -8.89
N ASP A 195 3.06 26.83 -9.71
CA ASP A 195 2.91 27.76 -10.81
C ASP A 195 2.11 28.99 -10.41
N GLU A 196 2.11 30.04 -11.23
CA GLU A 196 1.37 31.28 -10.99
C GLU A 196 -0.16 31.13 -11.15
N ILE A 197 -0.63 29.97 -11.63
CA ILE A 197 -2.05 29.70 -11.88
C ILE A 197 -2.67 29.13 -10.60
N PRO A 198 -3.69 29.79 -10.00
CA PRO A 198 -4.37 29.25 -8.82
C PRO A 198 -5.05 27.92 -9.11
N LEU A 199 -4.90 26.98 -8.21
CA LEU A 199 -5.56 25.68 -8.26
C LEU A 199 -7.03 25.80 -7.81
N LYS A 200 -7.84 24.81 -8.18
CA LYS A 200 -9.29 24.81 -7.87
C LYS A 200 -9.69 23.88 -6.74
N GLY A 201 -8.78 22.98 -6.34
CA GLY A 201 -9.10 21.91 -5.40
C GLY A 201 -10.13 20.93 -5.99
N MET A 202 -10.63 20.03 -5.14
CA MET A 202 -11.64 19.03 -5.49
C MET A 202 -13.07 19.44 -5.06
N GLY A 203 -13.21 20.51 -4.26
CA GLY A 203 -14.47 21.06 -3.80
C GLY A 203 -15.06 20.33 -2.59
N LYS A 204 -16.37 20.07 -2.61
CA LYS A 204 -17.11 19.59 -1.42
C LYS A 204 -16.61 18.26 -0.86
N ILE A 205 -16.12 17.37 -1.71
CA ILE A 205 -15.56 16.07 -1.34
C ILE A 205 -14.19 15.98 -2.01
N HIS A 206 -13.14 15.86 -1.19
CA HIS A 206 -11.77 15.67 -1.65
C HIS A 206 -11.25 14.30 -1.19
N PRO A 207 -11.52 13.22 -1.94
CA PRO A 207 -11.00 11.89 -1.61
C PRO A 207 -9.49 11.86 -1.69
N ILE A 208 -8.84 11.18 -0.71
CA ILE A 208 -7.39 10.99 -0.71
C ILE A 208 -7.01 9.51 -0.52
N SER A 209 -7.96 8.64 -0.13
CA SER A 209 -7.78 7.20 -0.10
C SER A 209 -9.10 6.49 -0.33
N TRP A 210 -9.05 5.38 -1.08
CA TRP A 210 -10.22 4.57 -1.47
C TRP A 210 -9.83 3.14 -1.81
N TYR A 211 -10.84 2.29 -1.96
CA TYR A 211 -10.70 0.94 -2.50
C TYR A 211 -11.84 0.60 -3.46
N GLN A 212 -11.62 -0.40 -4.28
CA GLN A 212 -12.60 -0.98 -5.20
C GLN A 212 -12.25 -2.43 -5.54
N GLU A 213 -13.23 -3.18 -6.00
CA GLU A 213 -12.97 -4.40 -6.77
C GLU A 213 -12.75 -4.00 -8.24
N TYR A 214 -11.73 -4.56 -8.87
CA TYR A 214 -11.38 -4.22 -10.25
C TYR A 214 -10.95 -5.46 -11.03
N GLU A 215 -11.70 -5.80 -12.07
CA GLU A 215 -11.44 -6.93 -12.98
C GLU A 215 -11.12 -8.27 -12.29
N GLY A 216 -11.78 -8.57 -11.19
CA GLY A 216 -11.63 -9.82 -10.45
C GLY A 216 -10.64 -9.75 -9.28
N GLY A 217 -9.84 -8.69 -9.19
CA GLY A 217 -8.94 -8.41 -8.08
C GLY A 217 -9.41 -7.29 -7.18
N ARG A 218 -8.62 -6.95 -6.17
CA ARG A 218 -8.88 -5.89 -5.19
C ARG A 218 -7.86 -4.75 -5.38
N SER A 219 -8.33 -3.53 -5.51
CA SER A 219 -7.49 -2.35 -5.68
C SER A 219 -7.72 -1.35 -4.57
N PHE A 220 -6.64 -0.94 -3.93
CA PHE A 220 -6.58 0.11 -2.93
C PHE A 220 -5.65 1.23 -3.41
N TYR A 221 -6.01 2.47 -3.09
CA TYR A 221 -5.15 3.61 -3.33
C TYR A 221 -5.14 4.58 -2.14
N THR A 222 -3.97 5.19 -1.89
CA THR A 222 -3.82 6.32 -0.98
C THR A 222 -2.92 7.39 -1.61
N GLY A 223 -3.38 8.64 -1.65
CA GLY A 223 -2.61 9.80 -2.09
C GLY A 223 -1.60 10.30 -1.05
N LEU A 224 -1.57 9.70 0.15
CA LEU A 224 -0.56 9.96 1.16
C LEU A 224 0.75 9.24 0.81
N GLY A 225 1.90 9.79 1.25
CA GLY A 225 3.18 9.07 1.12
C GLY A 225 4.24 9.77 0.27
N HIS A 226 4.08 11.06 -0.01
CA HIS A 226 5.13 11.86 -0.66
C HIS A 226 6.43 11.86 0.13
N LYS A 227 6.34 12.10 1.44
CA LYS A 227 7.50 12.32 2.30
C LYS A 227 8.06 11.03 2.88
N ALA A 228 9.37 10.96 3.03
CA ALA A 228 10.07 9.89 3.74
C ALA A 228 9.56 9.71 5.19
N GLU A 229 9.22 10.82 5.88
CA GLU A 229 8.67 10.80 7.24
C GLU A 229 7.31 10.12 7.33
N SER A 230 6.54 10.04 6.24
CA SER A 230 5.29 9.29 6.21
C SER A 230 5.52 7.82 6.55
N PHE A 231 6.59 7.22 6.06
CA PHE A 231 6.96 5.82 6.31
C PHE A 231 7.59 5.56 7.69
N LYS A 232 7.69 6.59 8.55
CA LYS A 232 8.02 6.48 9.97
C LYS A 232 6.82 6.72 10.89
N ASN A 233 5.67 7.08 10.31
CA ASN A 233 4.46 7.34 11.07
C ASN A 233 3.65 6.05 11.26
N ARG A 234 3.46 5.63 12.52
CA ARG A 234 2.79 4.36 12.85
C ARG A 234 1.36 4.27 12.31
N ASN A 235 0.59 5.36 12.36
CA ASN A 235 -0.77 5.35 11.83
C ASN A 235 -0.78 5.15 10.31
N PHE A 236 0.19 5.75 9.60
CA PHE A 236 0.31 5.54 8.16
C PHE A 236 0.79 4.12 7.82
N LEU A 237 1.74 3.58 8.56
CA LEU A 237 2.17 2.19 8.37
C LEU A 237 1.04 1.20 8.64
N ASN A 238 0.24 1.40 9.69
CA ASN A 238 -0.94 0.59 9.94
C ASN A 238 -2.02 0.75 8.86
N HIS A 239 -2.17 1.96 8.27
CA HIS A 239 -3.05 2.19 7.12
C HIS A 239 -2.61 1.34 5.92
N LEU A 240 -1.31 1.31 5.62
CA LEU A 240 -0.75 0.49 4.54
C LEU A 240 -0.84 -1.02 4.84
N LEU A 241 -0.58 -1.44 6.08
CA LEU A 241 -0.71 -2.84 6.49
C LEU A 241 -2.14 -3.33 6.33
N GLY A 242 -3.13 -2.55 6.80
CA GLY A 242 -4.53 -2.88 6.62
C GLY A 242 -4.95 -2.96 5.14
N ALA A 243 -4.40 -2.07 4.30
CA ALA A 243 -4.61 -2.10 2.86
C ALA A 243 -4.04 -3.38 2.22
N ILE A 244 -2.83 -3.81 2.60
CA ILE A 244 -2.19 -5.03 2.12
C ILE A 244 -3.03 -6.26 2.48
N TYR A 245 -3.46 -6.38 3.75
CA TYR A 245 -4.28 -7.52 4.19
C TYR A 245 -5.63 -7.56 3.48
N TRP A 246 -6.28 -6.41 3.28
CA TRP A 246 -7.52 -6.37 2.53
C TRP A 246 -7.30 -6.74 1.05
N ALA A 247 -6.25 -6.20 0.42
CA ALA A 247 -5.94 -6.48 -0.98
C ALA A 247 -5.58 -7.95 -1.23
N LYS A 248 -4.88 -8.59 -0.29
CA LYS A 248 -4.55 -10.03 -0.34
C LYS A 248 -5.80 -10.90 -0.42
N GLY A 249 -6.89 -10.48 0.20
CA GLY A 249 -8.09 -11.31 0.29
C GLY A 249 -8.01 -12.37 1.40
N ASP A 250 -9.02 -13.22 1.43
CA ASP A 250 -9.13 -14.34 2.40
C ASP A 250 -8.25 -15.51 1.98
#